data_87a5270697dde677f267030c6a664544
#
_entry.id   87a5270697dde677f267030c6a664544
#
_cell.length_a   1.000
_cell.length_b   1.000
_cell.length_c   1.000
_cell.angle_alpha   90.00
_cell.angle_beta   90.00
_cell.angle_gamma   90.00
#
_symmetry.space_group_name_H-M   'P 1'
#
loop_
_entity.id
_entity.type
_entity.pdbx_description
1 polymer ?
#
loop_
_entity_poly.entity_id
_entity_poly.type
_entity_poly.pdbx_seq_one_letter_code
_entity_poly.pdbx_strand_id
1 'polypeptide(L)'
;VQQIFSSKQKLALVFVGWLFCATVALAAPTPAEKFFQNLNSGKKQTVVIYGTSLSAGGAWALAAKGWFDTNYPNLVTFINSSGPGQNSSWGLTNLQSKVLARHPNLVLIEFSYNDAHDKFKMPVEQGAANLAQMVQAILKQDTNTTIVLQIMNVGWDAPNGNQSSSHRPQLEKYNLTYRLYAKEHNLPLLDHYPNWLRLKESEPEIFQAYVPDGTHPNKEGSIAITWPSVREWLEQNKAASRVPK
;
A
#
# COMPACT_ATOMS: atom_id res chain seq x y z
N VAL A 1 13.27 -90.77 -29.39
CA VAL A 1 11.93 -90.53 -28.86
C VAL A 1 11.87 -89.12 -28.30
N GLN A 2 10.91 -88.41 -28.79
CA GLN A 2 10.32 -87.13 -28.35
C GLN A 2 11.10 -85.81 -28.47
N GLN A 3 10.64 -85.02 -29.44
CA GLN A 3 10.77 -83.61 -29.60
C GLN A 3 10.03 -82.85 -28.49
N ILE A 4 10.61 -81.76 -28.01
CA ILE A 4 9.87 -80.70 -27.27
C ILE A 4 10.14 -79.39 -27.94
N PHE A 5 9.11 -78.80 -28.52
CA PHE A 5 9.08 -77.46 -29.10
C PHE A 5 9.18 -76.38 -28.02
N SER A 6 10.07 -75.41 -28.21
CA SER A 6 10.17 -74.22 -27.41
C SER A 6 9.55 -73.05 -28.19
N SER A 7 8.39 -72.62 -27.80
CA SER A 7 7.77 -71.42 -28.32
C SER A 7 8.28 -70.20 -27.54
N LYS A 8 9.05 -69.29 -28.17
CA LYS A 8 9.41 -67.98 -27.64
C LYS A 8 8.27 -67.00 -27.91
N GLN A 9 7.48 -66.75 -26.93
CA GLN A 9 6.56 -65.61 -26.97
C GLN A 9 7.34 -64.32 -26.71
N LYS A 10 7.36 -63.41 -27.70
CA LYS A 10 7.86 -62.06 -27.56
C LYS A 10 6.74 -61.22 -26.98
N LEU A 11 6.89 -60.78 -25.72
CA LEU A 11 6.02 -59.79 -25.07
C LEU A 11 6.43 -58.40 -25.54
N ALA A 12 5.60 -57.77 -26.37
CA ALA A 12 5.79 -56.39 -26.76
C ALA A 12 5.19 -55.47 -25.64
N LEU A 13 6.05 -54.82 -24.88
CA LEU A 13 5.62 -53.74 -23.96
C LEU A 13 5.31 -52.49 -24.78
N VAL A 14 4.03 -52.17 -24.89
CA VAL A 14 3.58 -50.86 -25.41
C VAL A 14 3.65 -49.85 -24.26
N PHE A 15 4.66 -48.97 -24.28
CA PHE A 15 4.73 -47.84 -23.39
C PHE A 15 3.76 -46.76 -23.91
N VAL A 16 2.58 -46.64 -23.29
CA VAL A 16 1.69 -45.51 -23.49
C VAL A 16 2.22 -44.35 -22.60
N GLY A 17 3.01 -43.48 -23.20
CA GLY A 17 3.48 -42.28 -22.54
C GLY A 17 2.30 -41.29 -22.36
N TRP A 18 1.82 -41.15 -21.15
CA TRP A 18 0.92 -40.03 -20.79
C TRP A 18 1.72 -38.73 -20.76
N LEU A 19 1.58 -37.91 -21.82
CA LEU A 19 2.03 -36.49 -21.74
C LEU A 19 1.10 -35.75 -20.76
N PHE A 20 1.56 -35.59 -19.53
CA PHE A 20 0.94 -34.62 -18.62
C PHE A 20 1.28 -33.20 -19.12
N CYS A 21 0.38 -32.61 -19.89
CA CYS A 21 0.42 -31.19 -20.19
C CYS A 21 -0.02 -30.45 -18.91
N ALA A 22 0.94 -30.08 -18.08
CA ALA A 22 0.68 -29.22 -16.93
C ALA A 22 0.28 -27.85 -17.47
N THR A 23 -1.02 -27.59 -17.54
CA THR A 23 -1.54 -26.22 -17.76
C THR A 23 -1.21 -25.42 -16.50
N VAL A 24 -0.19 -24.57 -16.60
CA VAL A 24 0.05 -23.55 -15.58
C VAL A 24 -1.15 -22.60 -15.63
N ALA A 25 -2.07 -22.77 -14.71
CA ALA A 25 -3.15 -21.82 -14.52
C ALA A 25 -2.52 -20.51 -14.08
N LEU A 26 -2.51 -19.50 -14.96
CA LEU A 26 -2.12 -18.14 -14.60
C LEU A 26 -3.07 -17.66 -13.52
N ALA A 27 -2.52 -17.27 -12.37
CA ALA A 27 -3.29 -16.68 -11.30
C ALA A 27 -4.01 -15.42 -11.82
N ALA A 28 -5.24 -15.18 -11.36
CA ALA A 28 -5.96 -13.95 -11.71
C ALA A 28 -5.15 -12.72 -11.26
N PRO A 29 -5.13 -11.65 -12.05
CA PRO A 29 -4.37 -10.45 -11.70
C PRO A 29 -4.89 -9.84 -10.40
N THR A 30 -3.97 -9.38 -9.56
CA THR A 30 -4.28 -8.64 -8.34
C THR A 30 -4.99 -7.32 -8.68
N PRO A 31 -5.71 -6.70 -7.72
CA PRO A 31 -6.29 -5.37 -7.96
C PRO A 31 -5.27 -4.33 -8.43
N ALA A 32 -4.03 -4.37 -7.89
CA ALA A 32 -2.95 -3.47 -8.30
C ALA A 32 -2.52 -3.73 -9.75
N GLU A 33 -2.30 -4.97 -10.14
CA GLU A 33 -2.00 -5.32 -11.53
C GLU A 33 -3.12 -4.89 -12.47
N LYS A 34 -4.38 -5.12 -12.08
CA LYS A 34 -5.56 -4.72 -12.87
C LYS A 34 -5.66 -3.20 -13.04
N PHE A 35 -5.36 -2.43 -11.99
CA PHE A 35 -5.29 -0.97 -12.05
C PHE A 35 -4.30 -0.50 -13.12
N PHE A 36 -3.07 -1.04 -13.10
CA PHE A 36 -2.05 -0.68 -14.08
C PHE A 36 -2.32 -1.24 -15.48
N GLN A 37 -2.91 -2.43 -15.62
CA GLN A 37 -3.38 -2.96 -16.92
C GLN A 37 -4.44 -2.05 -17.54
N ASN A 38 -5.36 -1.52 -16.75
CA ASN A 38 -6.35 -0.54 -17.21
C ASN A 38 -5.66 0.73 -17.74
N LEU A 39 -4.68 1.28 -17.00
CA LEU A 39 -3.90 2.43 -17.45
C LEU A 39 -3.13 2.14 -18.75
N ASN A 40 -2.46 0.98 -18.84
CA ASN A 40 -1.73 0.55 -20.03
C ASN A 40 -2.66 0.38 -21.25
N SER A 41 -3.93 0.07 -21.04
CA SER A 41 -4.97 -0.02 -22.09
C SER A 41 -5.67 1.31 -22.39
N GLY A 42 -5.21 2.42 -21.83
CA GLY A 42 -5.78 3.75 -22.05
C GLY A 42 -7.06 4.05 -21.27
N LYS A 43 -7.42 3.23 -20.28
CA LYS A 43 -8.62 3.45 -19.46
C LYS A 43 -8.30 4.43 -18.33
N LYS A 44 -9.14 5.46 -18.20
CA LYS A 44 -9.05 6.42 -17.09
C LYS A 44 -9.22 5.75 -15.75
N GLN A 45 -8.43 6.18 -14.76
CA GLN A 45 -8.45 5.68 -13.38
C GLN A 45 -8.48 6.85 -12.40
N THR A 46 -9.10 6.64 -11.24
CA THR A 46 -9.12 7.60 -10.13
C THR A 46 -8.23 7.10 -8.99
N VAL A 47 -7.30 7.94 -8.55
CA VAL A 47 -6.45 7.75 -7.38
C VAL A 47 -6.89 8.69 -6.28
N VAL A 48 -7.13 8.16 -5.08
CA VAL A 48 -7.46 8.94 -3.90
C VAL A 48 -6.41 8.71 -2.81
N ILE A 49 -5.83 9.79 -2.29
CA ILE A 49 -5.05 9.74 -1.04
C ILE A 49 -5.98 10.15 0.09
N TYR A 50 -6.00 9.35 1.16
CA TYR A 50 -6.86 9.56 2.30
C TYR A 50 -6.13 9.35 3.62
N GLY A 51 -5.92 10.42 4.36
CA GLY A 51 -5.11 10.39 5.56
C GLY A 51 -5.10 11.70 6.31
N THR A 52 -3.98 11.96 6.97
CA THR A 52 -3.75 13.11 7.84
C THR A 52 -3.05 14.27 7.12
N SER A 53 -2.47 15.20 7.90
CA SER A 53 -1.59 16.25 7.38
C SER A 53 -0.32 15.71 6.71
N LEU A 54 0.14 14.52 7.10
CA LEU A 54 1.32 13.87 6.53
C LEU A 54 1.13 13.48 5.06
N SER A 55 -0.13 13.29 4.67
CA SER A 55 -0.53 13.08 3.27
C SER A 55 -1.01 14.38 2.61
N ALA A 56 -1.79 15.21 3.33
CA ALA A 56 -2.34 16.46 2.77
C ALA A 56 -1.25 17.43 2.32
N GLY A 57 -0.20 17.59 3.12
CA GLY A 57 0.97 18.45 2.84
C GLY A 57 2.23 17.71 2.42
N GLY A 58 2.18 16.38 2.36
CA GLY A 58 3.34 15.56 2.06
C GLY A 58 3.84 15.73 0.62
N ALA A 59 5.09 16.13 0.44
CA ALA A 59 5.68 16.30 -0.89
C ALA A 59 5.72 14.98 -1.69
N TRP A 60 5.74 13.83 -1.01
CA TRP A 60 5.60 12.51 -1.64
C TRP A 60 4.29 12.38 -2.44
N ALA A 61 3.19 12.98 -1.97
CA ALA A 61 1.90 12.92 -2.66
C ALA A 61 1.91 13.72 -3.96
N LEU A 62 2.57 14.89 -3.98
CA LEU A 62 2.80 15.65 -5.21
C LEU A 62 3.75 14.92 -6.17
N ALA A 63 4.79 14.27 -5.64
CA ALA A 63 5.69 13.45 -6.44
C ALA A 63 4.96 12.26 -7.08
N ALA A 64 4.06 11.59 -6.33
CA ALA A 64 3.21 10.52 -6.86
C ALA A 64 2.29 11.03 -7.98
N LYS A 65 1.65 12.19 -7.79
CA LYS A 65 0.86 12.82 -8.86
C LYS A 65 1.72 13.08 -10.10
N GLY A 66 2.89 13.70 -9.94
CA GLY A 66 3.82 13.96 -11.06
C GLY A 66 4.28 12.69 -11.78
N TRP A 67 4.48 11.61 -11.02
CA TRP A 67 4.80 10.31 -11.60
C TRP A 67 3.65 9.78 -12.48
N PHE A 68 2.39 9.88 -12.03
CA PHE A 68 1.23 9.50 -12.83
C PHE A 68 1.07 10.40 -14.06
N ASP A 69 1.21 11.71 -13.91
CA ASP A 69 1.10 12.67 -15.02
C ASP A 69 2.14 12.38 -16.11
N THR A 70 3.35 11.97 -15.73
CA THR A 70 4.45 11.62 -16.65
C THR A 70 4.23 10.27 -17.33
N ASN A 71 3.82 9.24 -16.57
CA ASN A 71 3.73 7.88 -17.08
C ASN A 71 2.40 7.55 -17.75
N TYR A 72 1.32 8.27 -17.39
CA TYR A 72 -0.05 8.05 -17.85
C TYR A 72 -0.77 9.38 -18.08
N PRO A 73 -0.29 10.22 -19.02
CA PRO A 73 -0.81 11.57 -19.24
C PRO A 73 -2.32 11.53 -19.57
N ASN A 74 -3.09 12.35 -18.86
CA ASN A 74 -4.54 12.49 -18.99
C ASN A 74 -5.39 11.23 -18.65
N LEU A 75 -4.76 10.17 -18.10
CA LEU A 75 -5.48 8.95 -17.71
C LEU A 75 -5.77 8.86 -16.22
N VAL A 76 -5.15 9.69 -15.38
CA VAL A 76 -5.33 9.60 -13.92
C VAL A 76 -5.98 10.87 -13.37
N THR A 77 -7.12 10.70 -12.71
CA THR A 77 -7.69 11.71 -11.83
C THR A 77 -7.11 11.51 -10.44
N PHE A 78 -6.19 12.38 -10.02
CA PHE A 78 -5.50 12.28 -8.74
C PHE A 78 -6.11 13.24 -7.73
N ILE A 79 -6.64 12.71 -6.63
CA ILE A 79 -7.37 13.46 -5.60
C ILE A 79 -6.72 13.24 -4.24
N ASN A 80 -6.26 14.32 -3.60
CA ASN A 80 -5.85 14.26 -2.20
C ASN A 80 -7.02 14.71 -1.32
N SER A 81 -7.68 13.75 -0.69
CA SER A 81 -8.84 13.91 0.19
C SER A 81 -8.47 13.91 1.68
N SER A 82 -7.18 13.98 2.00
CA SER A 82 -6.68 13.94 3.37
C SER A 82 -7.09 15.14 4.20
N GLY A 83 -7.27 14.92 5.51
CA GLY A 83 -7.68 15.94 6.48
C GLY A 83 -6.54 16.33 7.44
N PRO A 84 -5.94 17.53 7.33
CA PRO A 84 -4.93 17.96 8.28
C PRO A 84 -5.46 17.95 9.72
N GLY A 85 -4.66 17.38 10.65
CA GLY A 85 -5.03 17.29 12.06
C GLY A 85 -6.15 16.30 12.40
N GLN A 86 -6.62 15.52 11.43
CA GLN A 86 -7.71 14.56 11.58
C GLN A 86 -7.20 13.15 11.92
N ASN A 87 -8.08 12.30 12.45
CA ASN A 87 -7.84 10.92 12.83
C ASN A 87 -8.77 9.94 12.07
N SER A 88 -8.68 8.64 12.32
CA SER A 88 -9.48 7.63 11.63
C SER A 88 -10.99 7.73 11.90
N SER A 89 -11.44 8.29 13.04
CA SER A 89 -12.87 8.54 13.28
C SER A 89 -13.42 9.58 12.30
N TRP A 90 -12.66 10.66 12.09
CA TRP A 90 -12.99 11.61 11.03
C TRP A 90 -12.94 10.93 9.64
N GLY A 91 -11.93 10.10 9.42
CA GLY A 91 -11.79 9.32 8.19
C GLY A 91 -13.04 8.48 7.91
N LEU A 92 -13.52 7.74 8.90
CA LEU A 92 -14.73 6.92 8.76
C LEU A 92 -15.98 7.77 8.49
N THR A 93 -16.16 8.87 9.25
CA THR A 93 -17.31 9.77 9.09
C THR A 93 -17.39 10.41 7.72
N ASN A 94 -16.23 10.75 7.13
CA ASN A 94 -16.16 11.46 5.86
C ASN A 94 -15.90 10.54 4.66
N LEU A 95 -15.81 9.22 4.86
CA LEU A 95 -15.46 8.24 3.83
C LEU A 95 -16.37 8.35 2.60
N GLN A 96 -17.68 8.47 2.81
CA GLN A 96 -18.66 8.55 1.72
C GLN A 96 -18.38 9.73 0.79
N SER A 97 -18.22 10.92 1.35
CA SER A 97 -18.07 12.16 0.55
C SER A 97 -16.65 12.34 0.01
N LYS A 98 -15.64 11.87 0.74
CA LYS A 98 -14.22 12.09 0.42
C LYS A 98 -13.60 11.00 -0.47
N VAL A 99 -14.09 9.77 -0.36
CA VAL A 99 -13.53 8.61 -1.04
C VAL A 99 -14.56 7.94 -1.94
N LEU A 100 -15.65 7.41 -1.37
CA LEU A 100 -16.60 6.57 -2.12
C LEU A 100 -17.29 7.32 -3.25
N ALA A 101 -17.68 8.58 -3.05
CA ALA A 101 -18.28 9.43 -4.09
C ALA A 101 -17.30 9.74 -5.26
N ARG A 102 -16.03 9.42 -5.13
CA ARG A 102 -15.01 9.58 -6.18
C ARG A 102 -14.86 8.34 -7.06
N HIS A 103 -15.50 7.22 -6.69
CA HIS A 103 -15.36 5.94 -7.37
C HIS A 103 -13.89 5.56 -7.63
N PRO A 104 -13.05 5.46 -6.56
CA PRO A 104 -11.62 5.29 -6.72
C PRO A 104 -11.27 3.90 -7.25
N ASN A 105 -10.22 3.82 -8.06
CA ASN A 105 -9.60 2.58 -8.50
C ASN A 105 -8.33 2.25 -7.68
N LEU A 106 -7.74 3.28 -7.04
CA LEU A 106 -6.63 3.16 -6.10
C LEU A 106 -6.86 4.11 -4.94
N VAL A 107 -6.75 3.61 -3.70
CA VAL A 107 -6.82 4.41 -2.47
C VAL A 107 -5.59 4.14 -1.62
N LEU A 108 -4.89 5.21 -1.21
CA LEU A 108 -3.82 5.15 -0.22
C LEU A 108 -4.36 5.67 1.11
N ILE A 109 -4.22 4.88 2.19
CA ILE A 109 -4.83 5.19 3.51
C ILE A 109 -3.77 5.26 4.60
N GLU A 110 -3.76 6.37 5.37
CA GLU A 110 -2.94 6.51 6.58
C GLU A 110 -3.64 7.37 7.65
N PHE A 111 -3.79 6.85 8.85
CA PHE A 111 -4.32 7.57 10.01
C PHE A 111 -3.63 7.20 11.33
N SER A 112 -2.85 6.11 11.36
CA SER A 112 -2.23 5.56 12.58
C SER A 112 -1.46 6.61 13.39
N TYR A 113 -0.78 7.53 12.69
CA TYR A 113 0.00 8.59 13.34
C TYR A 113 -0.84 9.53 14.20
N ASN A 114 -2.01 9.94 13.72
CA ASN A 114 -2.91 10.80 14.49
C ASN A 114 -3.82 10.02 15.43
N ASP A 115 -4.17 8.79 15.12
CA ASP A 115 -4.89 7.91 16.05
C ASP A 115 -4.09 7.73 17.36
N ALA A 116 -2.76 7.66 17.25
CA ALA A 116 -1.87 7.51 18.40
C ALA A 116 -1.72 8.79 19.24
N HIS A 117 -2.20 9.96 18.78
CA HIS A 117 -2.07 11.20 19.52
C HIS A 117 -3.05 11.23 20.70
N ASP A 118 -2.52 11.41 21.92
CA ASP A 118 -3.24 11.37 23.20
C ASP A 118 -4.46 12.33 23.28
N LYS A 119 -4.43 13.47 22.56
CA LYS A 119 -5.57 14.40 22.49
C LYS A 119 -6.86 13.76 21.98
N PHE A 120 -6.75 12.73 21.15
CA PHE A 120 -7.92 12.04 20.61
C PHE A 120 -8.46 10.97 21.54
N LYS A 121 -7.69 10.55 22.56
CA LYS A 121 -8.08 9.50 23.52
C LYS A 121 -8.65 8.26 22.83
N MET A 122 -8.14 7.96 21.63
CA MET A 122 -8.62 6.84 20.83
C MET A 122 -7.98 5.54 21.32
N PRO A 123 -8.73 4.50 21.66
CA PRO A 123 -8.15 3.18 21.90
C PRO A 123 -7.53 2.61 20.62
N VAL A 124 -6.48 1.79 20.76
CA VAL A 124 -5.80 1.14 19.62
C VAL A 124 -6.80 0.30 18.81
N GLU A 125 -7.68 -0.43 19.52
CA GLU A 125 -8.72 -1.30 18.93
C GLU A 125 -9.74 -0.48 18.13
N GLN A 126 -10.03 0.75 18.55
CA GLN A 126 -10.93 1.63 17.81
C GLN A 126 -10.29 2.12 16.52
N GLY A 127 -9.01 2.48 16.55
CA GLY A 127 -8.24 2.84 15.34
C GLY A 127 -8.22 1.68 14.33
N ALA A 128 -7.96 0.46 14.82
CA ALA A 128 -8.01 -0.76 14.01
C ALA A 128 -9.41 -1.02 13.42
N ALA A 129 -10.47 -0.87 14.24
CA ALA A 129 -11.84 -1.05 13.77
C ALA A 129 -12.24 0.00 12.72
N ASN A 130 -11.82 1.26 12.88
CA ASN A 130 -12.08 2.31 11.91
C ASN A 130 -11.38 2.00 10.57
N LEU A 131 -10.12 1.55 10.59
CA LEU A 131 -9.41 1.11 9.40
C LEU A 131 -10.17 -0.02 8.69
N ALA A 132 -10.54 -1.06 9.43
CA ALA A 132 -11.26 -2.21 8.89
C ALA A 132 -12.59 -1.80 8.22
N GLN A 133 -13.37 -0.92 8.87
CA GLN A 133 -14.63 -0.42 8.32
C GLN A 133 -14.41 0.40 7.04
N MET A 134 -13.39 1.26 6.99
CA MET A 134 -13.06 2.02 5.77
C MET A 134 -12.70 1.08 4.62
N VAL A 135 -11.82 0.11 4.85
CA VAL A 135 -11.41 -0.88 3.83
C VAL A 135 -12.61 -1.69 3.34
N GLN A 136 -13.43 -2.22 4.26
CA GLN A 136 -14.62 -2.98 3.91
C GLN A 136 -15.63 -2.18 3.10
N ALA A 137 -15.86 -0.91 3.44
CA ALA A 137 -16.78 -0.05 2.70
C ALA A 137 -16.28 0.24 1.28
N ILE A 138 -14.97 0.46 1.10
CA ILE A 138 -14.36 0.66 -0.23
C ILE A 138 -14.52 -0.61 -1.07
N LEU A 139 -14.15 -1.78 -0.54
CA LEU A 139 -14.25 -3.06 -1.25
C LEU A 139 -15.69 -3.49 -1.49
N LYS A 140 -16.63 -3.11 -0.62
CA LYS A 140 -18.07 -3.33 -0.85
C LYS A 140 -18.58 -2.55 -2.06
N GLN A 141 -18.03 -1.36 -2.32
CA GLN A 141 -18.39 -0.57 -3.49
C GLN A 141 -17.79 -1.16 -4.78
N ASP A 142 -16.50 -1.50 -4.76
CA ASP A 142 -15.82 -2.17 -5.87
C ASP A 142 -14.67 -3.04 -5.35
N THR A 143 -14.82 -4.36 -5.48
CA THR A 143 -13.81 -5.35 -5.08
C THR A 143 -12.51 -5.26 -5.89
N ASN A 144 -12.48 -4.53 -6.99
CA ASN A 144 -11.28 -4.30 -7.81
C ASN A 144 -10.51 -3.05 -7.39
N THR A 145 -11.01 -2.26 -6.45
CA THR A 145 -10.27 -1.11 -5.93
C THR A 145 -8.99 -1.59 -5.24
N THR A 146 -7.85 -1.09 -5.69
CA THR A 146 -6.58 -1.29 -5.03
C THR A 146 -6.54 -0.43 -3.77
N ILE A 147 -6.29 -1.05 -2.61
CA ILE A 147 -6.08 -0.35 -1.35
C ILE A 147 -4.63 -0.54 -0.93
N VAL A 148 -3.94 0.56 -0.67
CA VAL A 148 -2.56 0.59 -0.16
C VAL A 148 -2.60 1.24 1.20
N LEU A 149 -2.17 0.53 2.23
CA LEU A 149 -2.02 1.09 3.57
C LEU A 149 -0.66 1.76 3.69
N GLN A 150 -0.59 2.84 4.47
CA GLN A 150 0.66 3.53 4.73
C GLN A 150 0.89 3.75 6.23
N ILE A 151 2.13 3.57 6.66
CA ILE A 151 2.64 3.96 7.97
C ILE A 151 3.67 5.05 7.73
N MET A 152 3.48 6.20 8.37
CA MET A 152 4.27 7.39 8.10
C MET A 152 5.55 7.48 8.95
N ASN A 153 6.09 8.69 9.12
CA ASN A 153 7.32 8.94 9.84
C ASN A 153 7.20 8.76 11.36
N VAL A 154 8.34 8.67 12.03
CA VAL A 154 8.44 8.86 13.48
C VAL A 154 8.46 10.36 13.80
N GLY A 155 7.88 10.75 14.94
CA GLY A 155 7.97 12.12 15.45
C GLY A 155 9.12 12.31 16.44
N TRP A 156 9.35 13.56 16.85
CA TRP A 156 10.23 13.93 17.95
C TRP A 156 9.71 15.18 18.65
N ASP A 157 10.24 15.49 19.83
CA ASP A 157 9.83 16.63 20.63
C ASP A 157 10.69 17.83 20.26
N ALA A 158 10.25 18.57 19.24
CA ALA A 158 10.98 19.74 18.75
C ALA A 158 10.90 20.90 19.75
N PRO A 159 12.01 21.54 20.13
CA PRO A 159 12.01 22.57 21.16
C PRO A 159 11.07 23.74 20.90
N ASN A 160 10.92 24.14 19.62
CA ASN A 160 10.05 25.23 19.19
C ASN A 160 8.91 24.73 18.29
N GLY A 161 8.53 23.45 18.40
CA GLY A 161 7.53 22.81 17.55
C GLY A 161 6.57 21.93 18.33
N ASN A 162 6.15 20.85 17.70
CA ASN A 162 5.24 19.88 18.31
C ASN A 162 6.01 18.94 19.25
N GLN A 163 5.41 18.58 20.38
CA GLN A 163 5.88 17.55 21.28
C GLN A 163 5.41 16.17 20.78
N SER A 164 5.88 15.79 19.58
CA SER A 164 5.25 14.75 18.79
C SER A 164 5.47 13.34 19.35
N SER A 165 6.65 13.07 19.90
CA SER A 165 6.95 11.79 20.56
C SER A 165 6.20 11.65 21.87
N SER A 166 6.24 12.71 22.72
CA SER A 166 5.58 12.70 24.02
C SER A 166 4.05 12.53 23.90
N HIS A 167 3.46 13.11 22.85
CA HIS A 167 2.02 12.98 22.61
C HIS A 167 1.63 11.66 21.88
N ARG A 168 2.57 10.81 21.53
CA ARG A 168 2.31 9.53 20.86
C ARG A 168 3.09 8.36 21.47
N PRO A 169 3.00 8.15 22.80
CA PRO A 169 3.82 7.16 23.50
C PRO A 169 3.52 5.71 23.04
N GLN A 170 2.39 5.50 22.36
CA GLN A 170 1.97 4.19 21.88
C GLN A 170 1.93 4.09 20.35
N LEU A 171 2.56 5.01 19.61
CA LEU A 171 2.51 5.05 18.14
C LEU A 171 2.76 3.69 17.49
N GLU A 172 3.73 2.94 18.02
CA GLU A 172 4.07 1.63 17.46
C GLU A 172 2.94 0.59 17.58
N LYS A 173 2.08 0.70 18.61
CA LYS A 173 0.90 -0.18 18.73
C LYS A 173 -0.11 0.10 17.62
N TYR A 174 -0.32 1.39 17.25
CA TYR A 174 -1.21 1.75 16.14
C TYR A 174 -0.60 1.34 14.79
N ASN A 175 0.71 1.50 14.61
CA ASN A 175 1.40 1.04 13.41
C ASN A 175 1.32 -0.49 13.27
N LEU A 176 1.43 -1.22 14.37
CA LEU A 176 1.29 -2.68 14.39
C LEU A 176 -0.10 -3.12 13.87
N THR A 177 -1.18 -2.40 14.19
CA THR A 177 -2.51 -2.75 13.67
C THR A 177 -2.57 -2.67 12.14
N TYR A 178 -1.90 -1.70 11.53
CA TYR A 178 -1.80 -1.57 10.07
C TYR A 178 -1.01 -2.73 9.46
N ARG A 179 0.14 -3.11 10.07
CA ARG A 179 0.95 -4.25 9.61
C ARG A 179 0.18 -5.56 9.68
N LEU A 180 -0.49 -5.81 10.80
CA LEU A 180 -1.29 -7.03 11.00
C LEU A 180 -2.46 -7.08 10.03
N TYR A 181 -3.21 -5.98 9.90
CA TYR A 181 -4.35 -5.89 8.98
C TYR A 181 -3.93 -6.08 7.52
N ALA A 182 -2.85 -5.42 7.10
CA ALA A 182 -2.30 -5.59 5.75
C ALA A 182 -1.93 -7.05 5.46
N LYS A 183 -1.25 -7.70 6.40
CA LYS A 183 -0.85 -9.11 6.30
C LYS A 183 -2.06 -10.04 6.22
N GLU A 184 -3.03 -9.87 7.12
CA GLU A 184 -4.23 -10.71 7.21
C GLU A 184 -5.08 -10.64 5.94
N HIS A 185 -5.21 -9.44 5.39
CA HIS A 185 -6.06 -9.18 4.21
C HIS A 185 -5.27 -9.13 2.88
N ASN A 186 -3.98 -9.48 2.91
CA ASN A 186 -3.09 -9.45 1.74
C ASN A 186 -3.11 -8.11 0.99
N LEU A 187 -3.12 -7.00 1.75
CA LEU A 187 -3.09 -5.65 1.20
C LEU A 187 -1.65 -5.14 1.11
N PRO A 188 -1.30 -4.38 0.06
CA PRO A 188 -0.04 -3.66 0.01
C PRO A 188 0.11 -2.71 1.21
N LEU A 189 1.32 -2.70 1.80
CA LEU A 189 1.69 -1.80 2.89
C LEU A 189 2.97 -1.05 2.53
N LEU A 190 2.91 0.26 2.54
CA LEU A 190 4.06 1.15 2.47
C LEU A 190 4.43 1.59 3.89
N ASP A 191 5.34 0.84 4.50
CA ASP A 191 5.83 1.12 5.84
C ASP A 191 7.06 2.01 5.78
N HIS A 192 6.87 3.32 5.92
CA HIS A 192 7.96 4.30 5.89
C HIS A 192 8.66 4.43 7.24
N TYR A 193 8.01 3.99 8.32
CA TYR A 193 8.47 4.18 9.70
C TYR A 193 9.89 3.65 9.95
N PRO A 194 10.30 2.45 9.49
CA PRO A 194 11.64 1.94 9.72
C PRO A 194 12.74 2.80 9.09
N ASN A 195 12.50 3.39 7.92
CA ASN A 195 13.47 4.25 7.27
C ASN A 195 13.65 5.58 8.02
N TRP A 196 12.54 6.17 8.49
CA TRP A 196 12.55 7.37 9.30
C TRP A 196 13.18 7.13 10.67
N LEU A 197 12.91 5.97 11.30
CA LEU A 197 13.51 5.60 12.58
C LEU A 197 15.03 5.44 12.44
N ARG A 198 15.47 4.74 11.40
CA ARG A 198 16.91 4.58 11.11
C ARG A 198 17.59 5.93 10.94
N LEU A 199 17.01 6.86 10.17
CA LEU A 199 17.58 8.19 10.01
C LEU A 199 17.66 8.93 11.35
N LYS A 200 16.60 8.84 12.17
CA LYS A 200 16.58 9.45 13.51
C LYS A 200 17.68 8.93 14.41
N GLU A 201 18.01 7.63 14.33
CA GLU A 201 19.01 6.96 15.15
C GLU A 201 20.43 7.18 14.64
N SER A 202 20.66 7.13 13.33
CA SER A 202 21.99 7.22 12.72
C SER A 202 22.44 8.65 12.42
N GLU A 203 21.51 9.54 12.10
CA GLU A 203 21.78 10.91 11.65
C GLU A 203 20.74 11.89 12.23
N PRO A 204 20.72 12.06 13.56
CA PRO A 204 19.66 12.81 14.27
C PRO A 204 19.55 14.28 13.82
N GLU A 205 20.65 14.92 13.47
CA GLU A 205 20.64 16.32 12.99
C GLU A 205 19.94 16.44 11.63
N ILE A 206 20.20 15.50 10.71
CA ILE A 206 19.53 15.44 9.40
C ILE A 206 18.05 15.13 9.59
N PHE A 207 17.75 14.19 10.49
CA PHE A 207 16.35 13.86 10.81
C PHE A 207 15.60 15.09 11.34
N GLN A 208 16.19 15.85 12.27
CA GLN A 208 15.58 17.06 12.82
C GLN A 208 15.41 18.15 11.75
N ALA A 209 16.39 18.31 10.86
CA ALA A 209 16.29 19.24 9.74
C ALA A 209 15.17 18.81 8.76
N TYR A 210 14.94 17.52 8.58
CA TYR A 210 13.87 16.98 7.73
C TYR A 210 12.48 17.01 8.39
N VAL A 211 12.41 17.01 9.74
CA VAL A 211 11.15 17.09 10.51
C VAL A 211 11.19 18.26 11.49
N PRO A 212 11.28 19.50 10.98
CA PRO A 212 11.67 20.67 11.78
C PRO A 212 10.67 21.04 12.87
N ASP A 213 9.39 20.71 12.71
CA ASP A 213 8.36 20.97 13.73
C ASP A 213 8.08 19.74 14.63
N GLY A 214 8.84 18.68 14.51
CA GLY A 214 8.68 17.44 15.27
C GLY A 214 7.66 16.46 14.70
N THR A 215 6.83 16.88 13.75
CA THR A 215 5.72 16.10 13.18
C THR A 215 5.85 15.89 11.67
N HIS A 216 5.99 17.01 10.94
CA HIS A 216 5.83 17.04 9.50
C HIS A 216 7.18 17.02 8.78
N PRO A 217 7.45 16.01 7.97
CA PRO A 217 8.58 16.06 7.05
C PRO A 217 8.46 17.28 6.12
N ASN A 218 9.54 18.03 6.01
CA ASN A 218 9.65 19.06 4.98
C ASN A 218 9.72 18.42 3.58
N LYS A 219 9.82 19.25 2.54
CA LYS A 219 9.86 18.77 1.16
C LYS A 219 11.04 17.83 0.92
N GLU A 220 12.23 18.19 1.37
CA GLU A 220 13.48 17.45 1.20
C GLU A 220 13.39 16.08 1.87
N GLY A 221 12.99 16.02 3.14
CA GLY A 221 12.83 14.78 3.89
C GLY A 221 11.74 13.87 3.30
N SER A 222 10.60 14.45 2.92
CA SER A 222 9.52 13.69 2.29
C SER A 222 9.97 13.04 0.96
N ILE A 223 10.76 13.75 0.16
CA ILE A 223 11.28 13.22 -1.12
C ILE A 223 12.43 12.24 -0.89
N ALA A 224 13.30 12.48 0.10
CA ALA A 224 14.44 11.60 0.35
C ALA A 224 14.05 10.27 1.00
N ILE A 225 13.05 10.26 1.91
CA ILE A 225 12.77 9.10 2.77
C ILE A 225 11.42 8.43 2.44
N THR A 226 10.35 9.22 2.24
CA THR A 226 9.01 8.65 1.99
C THR A 226 8.80 8.28 0.52
N TRP A 227 9.13 9.18 -0.39
CA TRP A 227 8.89 8.99 -1.82
C TRP A 227 9.54 7.76 -2.44
N PRO A 228 10.78 7.34 -2.10
CA PRO A 228 11.40 6.17 -2.72
C PRO A 228 10.56 4.90 -2.63
N SER A 229 9.97 4.61 -1.46
CA SER A 229 9.13 3.41 -1.28
C SER A 229 7.83 3.50 -2.09
N VAL A 230 7.21 4.68 -2.15
CA VAL A 230 6.01 4.92 -2.98
C VAL A 230 6.34 4.71 -4.46
N ARG A 231 7.44 5.32 -4.93
CA ARG A 231 7.90 5.19 -6.32
C ARG A 231 8.22 3.74 -6.67
N GLU A 232 8.92 3.04 -5.80
CA GLU A 232 9.27 1.63 -6.01
C GLU A 232 8.01 0.78 -6.19
N TRP A 233 7.01 0.94 -5.31
CA TRP A 233 5.74 0.23 -5.43
C TRP A 233 5.04 0.54 -6.76
N LEU A 234 5.01 1.80 -7.17
CA LEU A 234 4.43 2.21 -8.45
C LEU A 234 5.15 1.58 -9.64
N GLU A 235 6.48 1.59 -9.67
CA GLU A 235 7.29 1.03 -10.76
C GLU A 235 7.18 -0.50 -10.83
N GLN A 236 7.18 -1.19 -9.68
CA GLN A 236 7.03 -2.65 -9.62
C GLN A 236 5.69 -3.09 -10.20
N ASN A 237 4.58 -2.46 -9.79
CA ASN A 237 3.25 -2.81 -10.27
C ASN A 237 3.04 -2.41 -11.73
N LYS A 238 3.60 -1.28 -12.18
CA LYS A 238 3.63 -0.91 -13.60
C LYS A 238 4.38 -1.96 -14.42
N ALA A 239 5.51 -2.46 -13.94
CA ALA A 239 6.27 -3.49 -14.64
C ALA A 239 5.53 -4.83 -14.69
N ALA A 240 4.96 -5.28 -13.55
CA ALA A 240 4.20 -6.52 -13.45
C ALA A 240 2.93 -6.53 -14.33
N SER A 241 2.33 -5.37 -14.57
CA SER A 241 1.13 -5.23 -15.39
C SER A 241 1.36 -5.27 -16.91
N ARG A 242 2.62 -5.27 -17.36
CA ARG A 242 2.97 -5.42 -18.76
C ARG A 242 2.81 -6.89 -19.14
N VAL A 243 1.74 -7.24 -19.84
CA VAL A 243 1.58 -8.59 -20.40
C VAL A 243 2.78 -8.85 -21.32
N PRO A 244 3.49 -9.97 -21.17
CA PRO A 244 4.47 -10.37 -22.19
C PRO A 244 3.73 -10.49 -23.54
N LYS A 245 4.28 -9.83 -24.54
CA LYS A 245 3.79 -9.97 -25.93
C LYS A 245 4.08 -11.38 -26.44
#